data_0d3a20158d5ebf2623fdf0e2b5171e56
#
_entry.id   0d3a20158d5ebf2623fdf0e2b5171e56
#
_cell.length_a   1.000
_cell.length_b   1.000
_cell.length_c   1.000
_cell.angle_alpha   90.00
_cell.angle_beta   90.00
_cell.angle_gamma   90.00
#
_symmetry.space_group_name_H-M   'P 1'
#
loop_
_entity.id
_entity.type
_entity.pdbx_description
1 polymer ?
#
loop_
_entity_poly.entity_id
_entity_poly.type
_entity_poly.pdbx_seq_one_letter_code
_entity_poly.pdbx_strand_id
1 'polypeptide(L)'
;MNNSVGRFGIGMKRALFKMGKKFSVESQKESEHFCVNVNVDDWCQKEKIIEGLDGKSIKIDDWSFEYETINNPLSEDGTIVKVTNLNEDVSLLFGNDDFLTRLCSCITKMLCFSIVKGLKILLNGKLLEENSPELFISQNSKPYYIKGTVDDVNYKIVAGLGKIGDPKQSGWYVFCNNRLVLEGDQTHLTGWGVNSIPKWHIDYVMFRGFVFLDSVETSKLPLTTTKKGLDASSTVYRKILPHMRNSMIKIIAFLKSVTGLKEEANNYRKMLTETYDKMNIEDIRVYSPEIAGEMSFIPPVLDMNKIAEKRNNVRVAYDVNKKTAEIAKRNAEVSSYKDLGITTFNYYIKMEDIDYE
;
A
#
# COMPACT_ATOMS: atom_id res chain seq x y z
N MET A 1 19.47 9.98 13.51
CA MET A 1 19.79 8.59 13.83
C MET A 1 18.51 7.77 13.95
N ASN A 2 18.38 6.87 13.08
CA ASN A 2 17.89 5.50 13.22
C ASN A 2 16.49 5.26 13.77
N ASN A 3 15.48 5.73 13.05
CA ASN A 3 14.12 5.20 13.11
C ASN A 3 14.05 3.81 12.44
N SER A 4 14.87 2.86 12.91
CA SER A 4 14.91 1.49 12.41
C SER A 4 13.74 0.70 13.03
N VAL A 5 13.14 -0.20 12.25
CA VAL A 5 12.11 -1.15 12.73
C VAL A 5 12.75 -2.43 13.27
N GLY A 6 14.09 -2.57 13.14
CA GLY A 6 14.86 -3.68 13.66
C GLY A 6 14.93 -3.68 15.19
N ARG A 7 14.32 -4.70 15.87
CA ARG A 7 14.27 -4.76 17.35
C ARG A 7 15.12 -5.89 17.95
N PHE A 8 15.14 -7.05 17.31
CA PHE A 8 15.69 -8.26 17.93
C PHE A 8 16.93 -8.84 17.25
N GLY A 9 17.38 -8.28 16.12
CA GLY A 9 18.56 -8.76 15.37
C GLY A 9 18.41 -10.16 14.75
N ILE A 10 17.29 -10.85 14.96
CA ILE A 10 17.09 -12.24 14.55
C ILE A 10 16.51 -12.41 13.12
N GLY A 11 16.06 -11.31 12.49
CA GLY A 11 15.35 -11.39 11.20
C GLY A 11 16.21 -11.97 10.08
N MET A 12 17.44 -11.47 9.91
CA MET A 12 18.38 -11.94 8.92
C MET A 12 18.76 -13.41 9.18
N LYS A 13 19.15 -13.75 10.41
CA LYS A 13 19.51 -15.12 10.78
C LYS A 13 18.40 -16.09 10.44
N ARG A 14 17.16 -15.80 10.89
CA ARG A 14 16.01 -16.65 10.59
C ARG A 14 15.75 -16.80 9.08
N ALA A 15 15.96 -15.75 8.30
CA ALA A 15 15.79 -15.81 6.85
C ALA A 15 16.83 -16.73 6.21
N LEU A 16 18.11 -16.59 6.56
CA LEU A 16 19.20 -17.39 6.01
C LEU A 16 18.99 -18.89 6.26
N PHE A 17 18.72 -19.29 7.52
CA PHE A 17 18.45 -20.67 7.89
C PHE A 17 17.19 -21.26 7.22
N LYS A 18 16.19 -20.42 6.96
CA LYS A 18 14.97 -20.86 6.28
C LYS A 18 15.15 -21.00 4.76
N MET A 19 16.06 -20.25 4.16
CA MET A 19 16.23 -20.21 2.71
C MET A 19 17.05 -21.39 2.19
N GLY A 20 18.09 -21.81 2.91
CA GLY A 20 18.95 -22.85 2.39
C GLY A 20 19.91 -23.44 3.43
N LYS A 21 20.73 -24.40 2.99
CA LYS A 21 21.64 -25.18 3.81
C LYS A 21 23.04 -24.57 3.91
N LYS A 22 23.41 -23.68 3.01
CA LYS A 22 24.72 -22.98 3.04
C LYS A 22 24.50 -21.51 2.84
N PHE A 23 25.13 -20.67 3.66
CA PHE A 23 25.15 -19.23 3.44
C PHE A 23 26.49 -18.61 3.81
N SER A 24 26.79 -17.48 3.18
CA SER A 24 27.90 -16.62 3.55
C SER A 24 27.43 -15.19 3.71
N VAL A 25 28.09 -14.47 4.62
CA VAL A 25 27.94 -13.03 4.81
C VAL A 25 29.32 -12.44 4.75
N GLU A 26 29.61 -11.67 3.72
CA GLU A 26 30.85 -10.96 3.51
C GLU A 26 30.58 -9.46 3.62
N SER A 27 31.34 -8.75 4.45
CA SER A 27 31.10 -7.34 4.69
C SER A 27 32.40 -6.58 4.83
N GLN A 28 32.47 -5.43 4.16
CA GLN A 28 33.58 -4.51 4.23
C GLN A 28 33.08 -3.13 4.60
N LYS A 29 33.82 -2.49 5.49
CA LYS A 29 33.70 -1.06 5.78
C LYS A 29 35.08 -0.49 6.07
N GLU A 30 35.48 0.49 5.29
CA GLU A 30 36.81 1.12 5.40
C GLU A 30 37.95 0.05 5.28
N SER A 31 38.70 -0.16 6.38
CA SER A 31 39.77 -1.15 6.42
C SER A 31 39.40 -2.51 6.99
N GLU A 32 38.13 -2.63 7.50
CA GLU A 32 37.66 -3.87 8.11
C GLU A 32 36.90 -4.70 7.07
N HIS A 33 37.40 -5.90 6.77
CA HIS A 33 36.80 -6.82 5.84
C HIS A 33 36.76 -8.22 6.47
N PHE A 34 35.56 -8.81 6.56
CA PHE A 34 35.36 -10.14 7.12
C PHE A 34 34.33 -10.96 6.34
N CYS A 35 34.44 -12.28 6.49
CA CYS A 35 33.47 -13.22 5.95
C CYS A 35 33.06 -14.24 7.02
N VAL A 36 31.78 -14.57 7.04
CA VAL A 36 31.18 -15.67 7.82
C VAL A 36 30.65 -16.70 6.84
N ASN A 37 31.15 -17.94 6.93
CA ASN A 37 30.68 -19.07 6.11
C ASN A 37 29.99 -20.08 7.02
N VAL A 38 28.79 -20.50 6.67
CA VAL A 38 28.01 -21.47 7.47
C VAL A 38 27.47 -22.59 6.57
N ASN A 39 27.81 -23.83 6.92
CA ASN A 39 27.06 -25.00 6.52
C ASN A 39 26.10 -25.34 7.69
N VAL A 40 24.81 -25.26 7.45
CA VAL A 40 23.78 -25.38 8.51
C VAL A 40 23.83 -26.77 9.16
N ASP A 41 24.00 -27.83 8.38
CA ASP A 41 24.00 -29.21 8.89
C ASP A 41 25.22 -29.43 9.79
N ASP A 42 26.40 -28.94 9.43
CA ASP A 42 27.63 -29.02 10.23
C ASP A 42 27.51 -28.15 11.49
N TRP A 43 26.99 -26.94 11.32
CA TRP A 43 26.82 -25.96 12.41
C TRP A 43 25.85 -26.45 13.50
N CYS A 44 24.77 -27.16 13.12
CA CYS A 44 23.83 -27.75 14.06
C CYS A 44 24.41 -28.90 14.88
N GLN A 45 25.54 -29.47 14.45
CA GLN A 45 26.23 -30.58 15.15
C GLN A 45 27.45 -30.09 15.94
N LYS A 46 27.73 -28.80 15.90
CA LYS A 46 28.90 -28.21 16.56
C LYS A 46 28.73 -28.22 18.07
N GLU A 47 29.70 -28.80 18.75
CA GLU A 47 29.74 -28.87 20.22
C GLU A 47 30.94 -28.12 20.77
N LYS A 48 30.82 -27.61 21.97
CA LYS A 48 31.94 -27.07 22.76
C LYS A 48 31.97 -27.66 24.15
N ILE A 49 33.15 -27.73 24.72
CA ILE A 49 33.39 -28.23 26.06
C ILE A 49 33.43 -27.00 27.02
N ILE A 50 32.63 -27.06 28.07
CA ILE A 50 32.67 -26.09 29.17
C ILE A 50 32.99 -26.81 30.49
N GLU A 51 33.58 -26.07 31.44
CA GLU A 51 33.77 -26.58 32.80
C GLU A 51 32.49 -26.41 33.61
N GLY A 52 31.95 -27.50 34.13
CA GLY A 52 30.78 -27.47 34.99
C GLY A 52 31.09 -26.95 36.39
N LEU A 53 30.05 -26.62 37.15
CA LEU A 53 30.18 -26.16 38.54
C LEU A 53 30.87 -27.14 39.48
N ASP A 54 30.96 -28.40 39.12
CA ASP A 54 31.61 -29.49 39.81
C ASP A 54 33.03 -29.77 39.28
N GLY A 55 33.59 -28.91 38.43
CA GLY A 55 34.90 -29.07 37.81
C GLY A 55 34.97 -30.16 36.72
N LYS A 56 33.84 -30.73 36.32
CA LYS A 56 33.81 -31.73 35.22
C LYS A 56 33.57 -31.04 33.89
N SER A 57 34.19 -31.59 32.85
CA SER A 57 33.96 -31.13 31.49
C SER A 57 32.59 -31.60 31.01
N ILE A 58 31.77 -30.65 30.53
CA ILE A 58 30.43 -30.90 29.98
C ILE A 58 30.44 -30.48 28.50
N LYS A 59 29.94 -31.35 27.63
CA LYS A 59 29.68 -31.00 26.21
C LYS A 59 28.34 -30.30 26.09
N ILE A 60 28.33 -29.19 25.41
CA ILE A 60 27.12 -28.43 25.08
C ILE A 60 27.15 -28.04 23.62
N ASP A 61 25.97 -27.77 23.04
CA ASP A 61 25.87 -27.23 21.68
C ASP A 61 26.61 -25.91 21.54
N ASP A 62 27.35 -25.74 20.44
CA ASP A 62 28.04 -24.47 20.13
C ASP A 62 27.31 -23.69 19.05
N TRP A 63 26.59 -22.66 19.44
CA TRP A 63 25.84 -21.76 18.56
C TRP A 63 26.65 -20.55 18.08
N SER A 64 27.97 -20.55 18.21
CA SER A 64 28.83 -19.47 17.76
C SER A 64 29.02 -19.47 16.23
N PHE A 65 29.22 -18.30 15.67
CA PHE A 65 29.64 -18.13 14.28
C PHE A 65 31.11 -17.74 14.26
N GLU A 66 31.88 -18.47 13.48
CA GLU A 66 33.28 -18.10 13.18
C GLU A 66 33.30 -17.12 12.03
N TYR A 67 34.24 -16.18 12.05
CA TYR A 67 34.49 -15.26 10.96
C TYR A 67 35.96 -15.25 10.60
N GLU A 68 36.24 -15.00 9.34
CA GLU A 68 37.58 -14.87 8.78
C GLU A 68 37.81 -13.43 8.38
N THR A 69 38.96 -12.86 8.76
CA THR A 69 39.40 -11.54 8.25
C THR A 69 39.98 -11.72 6.89
N ILE A 70 39.55 -10.94 5.92
CA ILE A 70 39.98 -11.01 4.54
C ILE A 70 40.92 -9.84 4.25
N ASN A 71 42.09 -10.14 3.68
CA ASN A 71 43.07 -9.11 3.36
C ASN A 71 42.87 -8.43 1.99
N ASN A 72 42.08 -9.07 1.09
CA ASN A 72 41.77 -8.52 -0.22
C ASN A 72 40.51 -7.68 -0.14
N PRO A 73 40.59 -6.37 -0.41
CA PRO A 73 39.39 -5.52 -0.31
C PRO A 73 38.38 -5.83 -1.42
N LEU A 74 37.11 -5.66 -1.11
CA LEU A 74 36.05 -5.53 -2.12
C LEU A 74 36.28 -4.23 -2.93
N SER A 75 35.67 -4.14 -4.09
CA SER A 75 35.78 -2.92 -4.93
C SER A 75 35.13 -1.69 -4.25
N GLU A 76 34.16 -1.91 -3.37
CA GLU A 76 33.41 -0.87 -2.67
C GLU A 76 33.01 -1.37 -1.27
N ASP A 77 32.79 -0.43 -0.34
CA ASP A 77 32.21 -0.74 0.96
C ASP A 77 30.81 -1.31 0.79
N GLY A 78 30.51 -2.38 1.51
CA GLY A 78 29.20 -3.01 1.41
C GLY A 78 29.10 -4.37 2.09
N THR A 79 27.96 -5.04 1.87
CA THR A 79 27.70 -6.37 2.40
C THR A 79 27.12 -7.27 1.30
N ILE A 80 27.72 -8.43 1.11
CA ILE A 80 27.25 -9.50 0.23
C ILE A 80 26.66 -10.61 1.11
N VAL A 81 25.41 -10.94 0.86
CA VAL A 81 24.74 -12.09 1.50
C VAL A 81 24.43 -13.10 0.43
N LYS A 82 24.99 -14.30 0.54
CA LYS A 82 24.81 -15.38 -0.43
C LYS A 82 24.22 -16.61 0.27
N VAL A 83 23.16 -17.17 -0.30
CA VAL A 83 22.55 -18.43 0.17
C VAL A 83 22.60 -19.43 -0.98
N THR A 84 23.09 -20.62 -0.70
CA THR A 84 23.21 -21.72 -1.66
C THR A 84 22.61 -23.00 -1.06
N ASN A 85 22.46 -24.04 -1.86
CA ASN A 85 21.75 -25.25 -1.48
C ASN A 85 20.38 -24.89 -0.89
N LEU A 86 19.60 -24.14 -1.69
CA LEU A 86 18.28 -23.68 -1.29
C LEU A 86 17.40 -24.88 -0.93
N ASN A 87 16.53 -24.68 0.05
CA ASN A 87 15.46 -25.65 0.31
C ASN A 87 14.55 -25.74 -0.92
N GLU A 88 14.01 -26.91 -1.18
CA GLU A 88 13.27 -27.20 -2.43
C GLU A 88 12.10 -26.24 -2.66
N ASP A 89 11.29 -26.00 -1.62
CA ASP A 89 10.17 -25.06 -1.66
C ASP A 89 10.63 -23.62 -1.98
N VAL A 90 11.77 -23.19 -1.46
CA VAL A 90 12.35 -21.87 -1.72
C VAL A 90 12.87 -21.78 -3.15
N SER A 91 13.56 -22.83 -3.63
CA SER A 91 14.04 -22.88 -5.01
C SER A 91 12.90 -22.79 -6.02
N LEU A 92 11.81 -23.52 -5.79
CA LEU A 92 10.61 -23.47 -6.62
C LEU A 92 9.95 -22.07 -6.61
N LEU A 93 9.89 -21.42 -5.44
CA LEU A 93 9.34 -20.06 -5.33
C LEU A 93 10.15 -19.04 -6.13
N PHE A 94 11.47 -19.06 -6.01
CA PHE A 94 12.34 -18.10 -6.73
C PHE A 94 12.42 -18.38 -8.24
N GLY A 95 12.04 -19.57 -8.69
CA GLY A 95 11.85 -19.91 -10.09
C GLY A 95 10.48 -19.52 -10.66
N ASN A 96 9.57 -18.95 -9.85
CA ASN A 96 8.21 -18.63 -10.26
C ASN A 96 8.04 -17.13 -10.52
N ASP A 97 7.68 -16.74 -11.74
CA ASP A 97 7.51 -15.35 -12.15
C ASP A 97 6.39 -14.63 -11.39
N ASP A 98 5.29 -15.31 -11.06
CA ASP A 98 4.22 -14.73 -10.26
C ASP A 98 4.69 -14.39 -8.84
N PHE A 99 5.55 -15.24 -8.27
CA PHE A 99 6.17 -14.96 -6.97
C PHE A 99 7.09 -13.75 -7.06
N LEU A 100 7.94 -13.66 -8.09
CA LEU A 100 8.84 -12.52 -8.30
C LEU A 100 8.07 -11.22 -8.51
N THR A 101 6.98 -11.25 -9.25
CA THR A 101 6.09 -10.09 -9.44
C THR A 101 5.48 -9.63 -8.10
N ARG A 102 4.99 -10.56 -7.28
CA ARG A 102 4.47 -10.24 -5.93
C ARG A 102 5.57 -9.73 -5.00
N LEU A 103 6.76 -10.31 -5.06
CA LEU A 103 7.92 -9.86 -4.28
C LEU A 103 8.31 -8.43 -4.65
N CYS A 104 8.39 -8.12 -5.95
CA CYS A 104 8.61 -6.77 -6.47
C CYS A 104 7.59 -5.79 -5.89
N SER A 105 6.29 -6.08 -6.03
CA SER A 105 5.22 -5.24 -5.50
C SER A 105 5.31 -5.07 -3.97
N CYS A 106 5.65 -6.12 -3.25
CA CYS A 106 5.81 -6.07 -1.79
C CYS A 106 6.98 -5.15 -1.40
N ILE A 107 8.14 -5.27 -2.05
CA ILE A 107 9.32 -4.46 -1.76
C ILE A 107 9.04 -2.97 -2.04
N THR A 108 8.50 -2.66 -3.22
CA THR A 108 8.23 -1.27 -3.65
C THR A 108 7.25 -0.57 -2.71
N LYS A 109 6.23 -1.26 -2.24
CA LYS A 109 5.24 -0.72 -1.30
C LYS A 109 5.81 -0.56 0.12
N MET A 110 6.49 -1.59 0.64
CA MET A 110 7.02 -1.55 2.01
C MET A 110 8.15 -0.53 2.17
N LEU A 111 8.93 -0.28 1.13
CA LEU A 111 10.09 0.59 1.15
C LEU A 111 9.90 1.87 0.31
N CYS A 112 8.65 2.23 -0.03
CA CYS A 112 8.32 3.38 -0.86
C CYS A 112 9.05 4.66 -0.44
N PHE A 113 9.06 5.01 0.85
CA PHE A 113 9.80 6.18 1.35
C PHE A 113 11.30 6.11 1.15
N SER A 114 11.89 4.92 1.30
CA SER A 114 13.32 4.75 1.11
C SER A 114 13.69 4.88 -0.37
N ILE A 115 12.84 4.35 -1.26
CA ILE A 115 13.02 4.44 -2.71
C ILE A 115 12.90 5.91 -3.17
N VAL A 116 11.86 6.61 -2.74
CA VAL A 116 11.65 8.05 -3.04
C VAL A 116 12.84 8.89 -2.53
N LYS A 117 13.42 8.53 -1.38
CA LYS A 117 14.62 9.18 -0.83
C LYS A 117 15.94 8.76 -1.50
N GLY A 118 15.88 8.00 -2.58
CA GLY A 118 17.03 7.67 -3.39
C GLY A 118 17.63 6.26 -3.16
N LEU A 119 17.01 5.42 -2.33
CA LEU A 119 17.41 4.01 -2.24
C LEU A 119 17.11 3.31 -3.56
N LYS A 120 18.14 2.81 -4.21
CA LYS A 120 18.02 2.01 -5.42
C LYS A 120 17.97 0.54 -5.05
N ILE A 121 16.93 -0.15 -5.49
CA ILE A 121 16.76 -1.59 -5.27
C ILE A 121 16.64 -2.25 -6.62
N LEU A 122 17.48 -3.25 -6.85
CA LEU A 122 17.43 -4.06 -8.05
C LEU A 122 16.95 -5.48 -7.69
N LEU A 123 15.99 -6.00 -8.45
CA LEU A 123 15.55 -7.39 -8.38
C LEU A 123 15.89 -8.06 -9.70
N ASN A 124 16.77 -9.07 -9.67
CA ASN A 124 17.31 -9.71 -10.87
C ASN A 124 17.85 -8.70 -11.91
N GLY A 125 18.58 -7.67 -11.42
CA GLY A 125 19.15 -6.61 -12.27
C GLY A 125 18.17 -5.53 -12.73
N LYS A 126 16.86 -5.68 -12.48
CA LYS A 126 15.84 -4.68 -12.82
C LYS A 126 15.62 -3.72 -11.67
N LEU A 127 15.76 -2.42 -11.94
CA LEU A 127 15.49 -1.35 -10.97
C LEU A 127 14.00 -1.35 -10.60
N LEU A 128 13.73 -1.32 -9.31
CA LEU A 128 12.37 -1.21 -8.77
C LEU A 128 11.99 0.26 -8.62
N GLU A 129 10.84 0.62 -9.20
CA GLU A 129 10.29 1.96 -9.11
C GLU A 129 9.24 2.03 -7.99
N GLU A 130 9.08 3.22 -7.42
CA GLU A 130 8.09 3.50 -6.40
C GLU A 130 6.68 3.38 -6.99
N ASN A 131 5.76 2.78 -6.21
CA ASN A 131 4.35 2.64 -6.55
C ASN A 131 3.51 2.78 -5.27
N SER A 132 3.33 4.03 -4.85
CA SER A 132 2.54 4.36 -3.66
C SER A 132 1.20 5.00 -4.03
N PRO A 133 0.21 4.91 -3.13
CA PRO A 133 -1.06 5.58 -3.34
C PRO A 133 -0.92 7.09 -3.26
N GLU A 134 -1.69 7.79 -4.10
CA GLU A 134 -1.73 9.24 -4.22
C GLU A 134 -2.95 9.82 -3.47
N LEU A 135 -2.85 11.09 -3.08
CA LEU A 135 -3.94 11.90 -2.52
C LEU A 135 -4.20 13.13 -3.38
N PHE A 136 -5.47 13.44 -3.61
CA PHE A 136 -5.86 14.64 -4.35
C PHE A 136 -5.82 15.87 -3.45
N ILE A 137 -5.34 16.98 -4.02
CA ILE A 137 -5.33 18.30 -3.40
C ILE A 137 -5.67 19.37 -4.44
N SER A 138 -6.31 20.44 -4.01
CA SER A 138 -6.49 21.65 -4.81
C SER A 138 -6.58 22.89 -3.91
N GLN A 139 -6.69 24.06 -4.50
CA GLN A 139 -6.92 25.29 -3.73
C GLN A 139 -8.19 25.20 -2.88
N ASN A 140 -9.26 24.62 -3.43
CA ASN A 140 -10.60 24.55 -2.84
C ASN A 140 -10.94 23.18 -2.21
N SER A 141 -10.04 22.20 -2.25
CA SER A 141 -10.21 20.89 -1.63
C SER A 141 -8.98 20.52 -0.84
N LYS A 142 -9.15 20.24 0.43
CA LYS A 142 -8.06 19.93 1.36
C LYS A 142 -8.32 18.60 2.06
N PRO A 143 -7.30 17.75 2.20
CA PRO A 143 -7.42 16.53 3.00
C PRO A 143 -7.63 16.87 4.48
N TYR A 144 -8.25 15.96 5.21
CA TYR A 144 -8.21 16.00 6.66
C TYR A 144 -6.77 15.88 7.15
N TYR A 145 -6.46 16.62 8.21
CA TYR A 145 -5.14 16.60 8.81
C TYR A 145 -5.22 16.73 10.32
N ILE A 146 -4.46 15.91 11.03
CA ILE A 146 -4.17 16.06 12.46
C ILE A 146 -2.78 15.51 12.77
N LYS A 147 -2.08 16.12 13.72
CA LYS A 147 -0.85 15.62 14.29
C LYS A 147 -0.88 15.75 15.82
N GLY A 148 -0.14 14.91 16.49
CA GLY A 148 0.00 14.94 17.93
C GLY A 148 1.00 13.91 18.45
N THR A 149 1.04 13.75 19.76
CA THR A 149 1.91 12.79 20.44
C THR A 149 1.10 12.01 21.46
N VAL A 150 1.29 10.71 21.50
CA VAL A 150 0.68 9.77 22.45
C VAL A 150 1.76 8.83 22.95
N ASP A 151 2.02 8.80 24.26
CA ASP A 151 2.97 7.89 24.91
C ASP A 151 4.36 7.86 24.19
N ASP A 152 4.92 9.05 23.86
CA ASP A 152 6.15 9.29 23.09
C ASP A 152 6.14 8.74 21.63
N VAL A 153 4.98 8.47 21.11
CA VAL A 153 4.77 8.19 19.69
C VAL A 153 4.17 9.43 19.03
N ASN A 154 4.89 10.04 18.12
CA ASN A 154 4.35 11.10 17.28
C ASN A 154 3.44 10.48 16.23
N TYR A 155 2.22 11.01 16.11
CA TYR A 155 1.31 10.59 15.06
C TYR A 155 0.93 11.74 14.14
N LYS A 156 0.69 11.38 12.89
CA LYS A 156 0.09 12.24 11.88
C LYS A 156 -0.92 11.46 11.07
N ILE A 157 -2.10 12.04 10.87
CA ILE A 157 -3.16 11.48 10.03
C ILE A 157 -3.45 12.45 8.90
N VAL A 158 -3.44 11.95 7.68
CA VAL A 158 -3.87 12.68 6.47
C VAL A 158 -4.88 11.79 5.75
N ALA A 159 -6.09 12.30 5.50
CA ALA A 159 -7.12 11.49 4.83
C ALA A 159 -7.92 12.34 3.84
N GLY A 160 -8.28 11.73 2.72
CA GLY A 160 -8.99 12.43 1.65
C GLY A 160 -9.38 11.51 0.51
N LEU A 161 -9.30 12.04 -0.69
CA LEU A 161 -9.65 11.35 -1.92
C LEU A 161 -8.40 10.99 -2.70
N GLY A 162 -8.39 9.83 -3.32
CA GLY A 162 -7.35 9.39 -4.25
C GLY A 162 -7.93 8.94 -5.57
N LYS A 163 -7.06 8.54 -6.47
CA LYS A 163 -7.42 8.11 -7.82
C LYS A 163 -8.43 6.95 -7.78
N ILE A 164 -9.40 7.00 -8.67
CA ILE A 164 -10.25 5.85 -8.99
C ILE A 164 -9.37 4.77 -9.64
N GLY A 165 -9.55 3.53 -9.25
CA GLY A 165 -8.73 2.44 -9.79
C GLY A 165 -8.99 1.13 -9.07
N ASP A 166 -7.93 0.39 -8.76
CA ASP A 166 -8.05 -0.88 -8.04
C ASP A 166 -8.68 -0.68 -6.65
N PRO A 167 -9.81 -1.34 -6.35
CA PRO A 167 -10.44 -1.30 -5.04
C PRO A 167 -9.49 -1.66 -3.87
N LYS A 168 -8.47 -2.47 -4.13
CA LYS A 168 -7.46 -2.85 -3.15
C LYS A 168 -6.55 -1.68 -2.73
N GLN A 169 -6.49 -0.62 -3.51
CA GLN A 169 -5.75 0.59 -3.15
C GLN A 169 -6.57 1.56 -2.29
N SER A 170 -7.89 1.34 -2.15
CA SER A 170 -8.73 2.12 -1.25
C SER A 170 -8.53 1.70 0.20
N GLY A 171 -8.72 2.61 1.14
CA GLY A 171 -8.64 2.29 2.56
C GLY A 171 -7.52 3.03 3.29
N TRP A 172 -7.11 2.46 4.42
CA TRP A 172 -6.11 3.04 5.30
C TRP A 172 -4.72 2.46 5.07
N TYR A 173 -3.72 3.34 5.08
CA TYR A 173 -2.30 3.02 5.04
C TYR A 173 -1.66 3.44 6.35
N VAL A 174 -1.07 2.50 7.08
CA VAL A 174 -0.41 2.80 8.35
C VAL A 174 1.09 2.55 8.23
N PHE A 175 1.86 3.56 8.58
CA PHE A 175 3.32 3.54 8.56
C PHE A 175 3.87 3.67 9.98
N CYS A 176 4.86 2.85 10.31
CA CYS A 176 5.64 2.94 11.54
C CYS A 176 7.10 3.20 11.18
N ASN A 177 7.68 4.33 11.61
CA ASN A 177 9.02 4.77 11.26
C ASN A 177 9.29 4.65 9.73
N ASN A 178 8.37 5.20 8.92
CA ASN A 178 8.39 5.17 7.44
C ASN A 178 8.26 3.78 6.78
N ARG A 179 8.01 2.73 7.55
CA ARG A 179 7.72 1.41 7.01
C ARG A 179 6.22 1.18 6.95
N LEU A 180 5.71 0.79 5.79
CA LEU A 180 4.32 0.36 5.65
C LEU A 180 4.07 -0.93 6.43
N VAL A 181 3.08 -0.90 7.32
CA VAL A 181 2.69 -2.03 8.17
C VAL A 181 1.26 -2.50 7.92
N LEU A 182 0.43 -1.63 7.35
CA LEU A 182 -0.93 -1.93 6.95
C LEU A 182 -1.24 -1.21 5.64
N GLU A 183 -1.68 -1.95 4.62
CA GLU A 183 -1.92 -1.46 3.28
C GLU A 183 -3.40 -1.55 2.92
N GLY A 184 -4.00 -0.41 2.53
CA GLY A 184 -5.35 -0.35 1.96
C GLY A 184 -6.40 -1.04 2.84
N ASP A 185 -6.29 -0.92 4.17
CA ASP A 185 -7.19 -1.62 5.08
C ASP A 185 -8.62 -1.06 5.01
N GLN A 186 -9.56 -1.98 4.86
CA GLN A 186 -11.00 -1.75 4.69
C GLN A 186 -11.82 -2.45 5.78
N THR A 187 -11.17 -2.83 6.88
CA THR A 187 -11.78 -3.64 7.93
C THR A 187 -12.15 -2.82 9.17
N HIS A 188 -12.78 -3.48 10.13
CA HIS A 188 -13.08 -2.89 11.43
C HIS A 188 -11.83 -2.44 12.20
N LEU A 189 -10.66 -3.00 11.86
CA LEU A 189 -9.39 -2.62 12.47
C LEU A 189 -9.14 -1.11 12.33
N THR A 190 -9.44 -0.53 11.18
CA THR A 190 -9.26 0.90 10.90
C THR A 190 -10.56 1.72 10.99
N GLY A 191 -11.64 1.11 11.47
CA GLY A 191 -12.90 1.79 11.81
C GLY A 191 -14.04 1.57 10.82
N TRP A 192 -13.85 0.81 9.73
CA TRP A 192 -14.94 0.46 8.82
C TRP A 192 -15.95 -0.46 9.50
N GLY A 193 -17.24 -0.18 9.31
CA GLY A 193 -18.32 -0.96 9.90
C GLY A 193 -18.52 -0.74 11.41
N VAL A 194 -17.95 0.29 12.01
CA VAL A 194 -17.98 0.57 13.45
C VAL A 194 -18.38 2.02 13.72
N ASN A 195 -19.15 2.26 14.80
CA ASN A 195 -19.50 3.61 15.29
C ASN A 195 -20.02 4.55 14.18
N SER A 196 -21.10 4.17 13.51
CA SER A 196 -21.74 4.93 12.43
C SER A 196 -20.93 5.04 11.12
N ILE A 197 -19.71 4.51 11.07
CA ILE A 197 -18.98 4.36 9.82
C ILE A 197 -19.51 3.11 9.10
N PRO A 198 -19.92 3.19 7.83
CA PRO A 198 -20.41 2.03 7.10
C PRO A 198 -19.30 1.00 6.88
N LYS A 199 -19.66 -0.24 6.61
CA LYS A 199 -18.72 -1.21 6.03
C LYS A 199 -18.21 -0.66 4.70
N TRP A 200 -16.96 -0.96 4.37
CA TRP A 200 -16.41 -0.54 3.09
C TRP A 200 -17.26 -1.08 1.92
N HIS A 201 -17.49 -0.25 0.94
CA HIS A 201 -18.19 -0.56 -0.30
C HIS A 201 -17.48 0.12 -1.46
N ILE A 202 -17.71 -0.36 -2.69
CA ILE A 202 -17.11 0.21 -3.91
C ILE A 202 -17.40 1.70 -4.10
N ASP A 203 -18.49 2.20 -3.54
CA ASP A 203 -18.83 3.62 -3.55
C ASP A 203 -17.77 4.49 -2.87
N TYR A 204 -16.98 3.89 -1.97
CA TYR A 204 -15.91 4.55 -1.22
C TYR A 204 -14.52 4.29 -1.82
N VAL A 205 -14.44 3.79 -3.06
CA VAL A 205 -13.18 3.42 -3.73
C VAL A 205 -12.16 4.55 -3.81
N MET A 206 -12.59 5.81 -3.78
CA MET A 206 -11.71 6.99 -3.77
C MET A 206 -11.18 7.33 -2.38
N PHE A 207 -11.64 6.70 -1.31
CA PHE A 207 -11.13 6.97 0.03
C PHE A 207 -9.67 6.55 0.15
N ARG A 208 -8.83 7.44 0.67
CA ARG A 208 -7.44 7.18 1.05
C ARG A 208 -7.17 7.82 2.40
N GLY A 209 -6.61 7.04 3.31
CA GLY A 209 -6.18 7.54 4.61
C GLY A 209 -4.77 7.08 4.92
N PHE A 210 -3.96 7.97 5.50
CA PHE A 210 -2.57 7.73 5.84
C PHE A 210 -2.36 8.04 7.31
N VAL A 211 -1.76 7.11 8.03
CA VAL A 211 -1.35 7.27 9.42
C VAL A 211 0.16 7.04 9.51
N PHE A 212 0.86 8.01 10.01
CA PHE A 212 2.30 7.94 10.27
C PHE A 212 2.52 7.93 11.77
N LEU A 213 3.22 6.92 12.26
CA LEU A 213 3.55 6.71 13.66
C LEU A 213 5.07 6.65 13.80
N ASP A 214 5.64 7.59 14.52
CA ASP A 214 7.09 7.70 14.66
C ASP A 214 7.49 7.70 16.13
N SER A 215 8.46 6.86 16.46
CA SER A 215 9.08 6.83 17.77
C SER A 215 10.54 6.42 17.68
N VAL A 216 11.38 7.03 18.48
CA VAL A 216 12.77 6.60 18.71
C VAL A 216 12.77 5.21 19.35
N GLU A 217 11.85 4.99 20.28
CA GLU A 217 11.62 3.72 20.95
C GLU A 217 10.66 2.84 20.15
N THR A 218 11.21 1.97 19.30
CA THR A 218 10.39 1.09 18.43
C THR A 218 9.47 0.14 19.20
N SER A 219 9.71 -0.08 20.50
CA SER A 219 8.85 -0.86 21.39
C SER A 219 7.50 -0.22 21.65
N LYS A 220 7.39 1.10 21.53
CA LYS A 220 6.14 1.86 21.72
C LYS A 220 5.24 1.86 20.48
N LEU A 221 5.82 1.53 19.32
CA LEU A 221 5.04 1.44 18.08
C LEU A 221 4.06 0.25 18.14
N PRO A 222 2.83 0.41 17.66
CA PRO A 222 1.78 -0.61 17.69
C PRO A 222 2.01 -1.70 16.63
N LEU A 223 3.10 -2.44 16.75
CA LEU A 223 3.50 -3.47 15.82
C LEU A 223 3.28 -4.86 16.41
N THR A 224 2.74 -5.77 15.61
CA THR A 224 2.75 -7.20 15.97
C THR A 224 4.19 -7.72 16.08
N THR A 225 4.40 -8.81 16.81
CA THR A 225 5.72 -9.44 16.98
C THR A 225 6.39 -9.78 15.65
N THR A 226 5.61 -10.15 14.64
CA THR A 226 6.09 -10.43 13.28
C THR A 226 6.35 -9.18 12.45
N LYS A 227 5.97 -7.99 12.94
CA LYS A 227 6.04 -6.69 12.22
C LYS A 227 5.32 -6.67 10.87
N LYS A 228 4.39 -7.60 10.67
CA LYS A 228 3.57 -7.72 9.45
C LYS A 228 2.16 -7.18 9.63
N GLY A 229 1.87 -6.50 10.73
CA GLY A 229 0.55 -5.98 11.03
C GLY A 229 0.55 -5.04 12.22
N LEU A 230 -0.60 -4.43 12.43
CA LEU A 230 -0.88 -3.49 13.49
C LEU A 230 -1.43 -4.22 14.72
N ASP A 231 -0.90 -3.88 15.89
CA ASP A 231 -1.44 -4.37 17.15
C ASP A 231 -2.62 -3.50 17.60
N ALA A 232 -3.84 -4.00 17.39
CA ALA A 232 -5.07 -3.32 17.78
C ALA A 232 -5.25 -3.18 19.30
N SER A 233 -4.54 -3.97 20.10
CA SER A 233 -4.58 -3.92 21.56
C SER A 233 -3.72 -2.82 22.14
N SER A 234 -2.79 -2.27 21.36
CA SER A 234 -1.89 -1.20 21.74
C SER A 234 -2.65 0.04 22.25
N THR A 235 -2.24 0.57 23.39
CA THR A 235 -2.80 1.80 23.97
C THR A 235 -2.65 2.98 23.02
N VAL A 236 -1.48 3.10 22.37
CA VAL A 236 -1.20 4.14 21.38
C VAL A 236 -2.22 4.08 20.23
N TYR A 237 -2.42 2.89 19.65
CA TYR A 237 -3.34 2.73 18.54
C TYR A 237 -4.79 3.03 18.94
N ARG A 238 -5.23 2.56 20.11
CA ARG A 238 -6.58 2.81 20.61
C ARG A 238 -6.87 4.31 20.84
N LYS A 239 -5.86 5.09 21.22
CA LYS A 239 -6.00 6.55 21.39
C LYS A 239 -6.04 7.29 20.03
N ILE A 240 -5.43 6.74 18.99
CA ILE A 240 -5.37 7.33 17.64
C ILE A 240 -6.58 6.97 16.78
N LEU A 241 -7.14 5.77 16.94
CA LEU A 241 -8.26 5.26 16.16
C LEU A 241 -9.51 6.18 16.11
N PRO A 242 -9.91 6.89 17.20
CA PRO A 242 -10.97 7.88 17.14
C PRO A 242 -10.72 9.00 16.13
N HIS A 243 -9.48 9.50 16.02
CA HIS A 243 -9.13 10.53 15.04
C HIS A 243 -9.23 10.00 13.60
N MET A 244 -8.82 8.75 13.36
CA MET A 244 -9.03 8.10 12.07
C MET A 244 -10.52 8.05 11.71
N ARG A 245 -11.37 7.63 12.64
CA ARG A 245 -12.84 7.57 12.44
C ARG A 245 -13.44 8.94 12.16
N ASN A 246 -13.06 9.95 12.92
CA ASN A 246 -13.55 11.32 12.73
C ASN A 246 -13.25 11.83 11.32
N SER A 247 -12.05 11.56 10.79
CA SER A 247 -11.69 11.93 9.43
C SER A 247 -12.59 11.28 8.38
N MET A 248 -13.03 10.03 8.62
CA MET A 248 -13.88 9.28 7.68
C MET A 248 -15.28 9.90 7.53
N ILE A 249 -15.85 10.50 8.57
CA ILE A 249 -17.26 10.94 8.60
C ILE A 249 -17.55 11.88 7.42
N LYS A 250 -16.78 12.95 7.26
CA LYS A 250 -17.00 13.94 6.21
C LYS A 250 -16.61 13.41 4.83
N ILE A 251 -15.55 12.63 4.73
CA ILE A 251 -15.11 12.06 3.45
C ILE A 251 -16.15 11.06 2.93
N ILE A 252 -16.68 10.19 3.80
CA ILE A 252 -17.71 9.22 3.44
C ILE A 252 -19.02 9.92 3.10
N ALA A 253 -19.40 10.99 3.83
CA ALA A 253 -20.59 11.78 3.51
C ALA A 253 -20.49 12.38 2.11
N PHE A 254 -19.32 12.94 1.75
CA PHE A 254 -19.08 13.44 0.40
C PHE A 254 -19.13 12.30 -0.65
N LEU A 255 -18.50 11.16 -0.41
CA LEU A 255 -18.54 10.03 -1.35
C LEU A 255 -19.95 9.48 -1.57
N LYS A 256 -20.79 9.49 -0.52
CA LYS A 256 -22.22 9.16 -0.63
C LYS A 256 -22.97 10.18 -1.52
N SER A 257 -22.68 11.48 -1.39
CA SER A 257 -23.29 12.48 -2.27
C SER A 257 -22.89 12.29 -3.73
N VAL A 258 -21.62 11.93 -4.00
CA VAL A 258 -21.15 11.57 -5.35
C VAL A 258 -21.90 10.34 -5.88
N THR A 259 -22.06 9.31 -5.08
CA THR A 259 -22.84 8.11 -5.47
C THR A 259 -24.30 8.45 -5.74
N GLY A 260 -24.86 9.41 -5.02
CA GLY A 260 -26.21 9.93 -5.24
C GLY A 260 -26.42 10.55 -6.62
N LEU A 261 -25.37 10.92 -7.33
CA LEU A 261 -25.44 11.41 -8.73
C LEU A 261 -25.77 10.29 -9.73
N LYS A 262 -25.89 9.04 -9.29
CA LYS A 262 -26.26 7.84 -10.09
C LYS A 262 -25.36 7.69 -11.34
N GLU A 263 -25.95 7.86 -12.52
CA GLU A 263 -25.26 7.66 -13.80
C GLU A 263 -24.07 8.64 -14.00
N GLU A 264 -24.15 9.82 -13.44
CA GLU A 264 -23.12 10.86 -13.54
C GLU A 264 -21.96 10.66 -12.55
N ALA A 265 -22.13 9.80 -11.54
CA ALA A 265 -21.11 9.58 -10.51
C ALA A 265 -19.75 9.18 -11.09
N ASN A 266 -19.74 8.33 -12.11
CA ASN A 266 -18.49 7.89 -12.75
C ASN A 266 -17.81 8.99 -13.55
N ASN A 267 -18.58 9.84 -14.23
CA ASN A 267 -18.06 10.98 -14.97
C ASN A 267 -17.45 12.01 -14.00
N TYR A 268 -18.13 12.26 -12.89
CA TYR A 268 -17.64 13.16 -11.85
C TYR A 268 -16.33 12.63 -11.20
N ARG A 269 -16.26 11.33 -10.89
CA ARG A 269 -15.03 10.71 -10.36
C ARG A 269 -13.85 10.80 -11.34
N LYS A 270 -14.11 10.64 -12.65
CA LYS A 270 -13.09 10.83 -13.70
C LYS A 270 -12.63 12.28 -13.74
N MET A 271 -13.56 13.23 -13.74
CA MET A 271 -13.24 14.65 -13.72
C MET A 271 -12.35 15.01 -12.52
N LEU A 272 -12.66 14.52 -11.31
CA LEU A 272 -11.81 14.73 -10.15
C LEU A 272 -10.40 14.19 -10.38
N THR A 273 -10.28 13.01 -10.98
CA THR A 273 -8.97 12.38 -11.26
C THR A 273 -8.14 13.18 -12.28
N GLU A 274 -8.79 13.86 -13.22
CA GLU A 274 -8.13 14.62 -14.29
C GLU A 274 -7.83 16.07 -13.90
N THR A 275 -8.62 16.65 -13.00
CA THR A 275 -8.57 18.10 -12.68
C THR A 275 -7.72 18.40 -11.43
N TYR A 276 -7.59 17.45 -10.50
CA TYR A 276 -6.94 17.71 -9.22
C TYR A 276 -5.46 17.34 -9.24
N ASP A 277 -4.66 18.17 -8.58
CA ASP A 277 -3.26 17.88 -8.32
C ASP A 277 -3.13 16.67 -7.40
N LYS A 278 -2.00 15.97 -7.49
CA LYS A 278 -1.74 14.76 -6.76
C LYS A 278 -0.56 14.96 -5.84
N MET A 279 -0.74 14.63 -4.59
CA MET A 279 0.35 14.45 -3.64
C MET A 279 0.82 12.99 -3.70
N ASN A 280 2.10 12.79 -3.95
CA ASN A 280 2.74 11.49 -3.79
C ASN A 280 2.95 11.18 -2.30
N ILE A 281 3.49 10.00 -1.98
CA ILE A 281 3.64 9.57 -0.58
C ILE A 281 4.58 10.49 0.22
N GLU A 282 5.61 11.09 -0.40
CA GLU A 282 6.50 12.03 0.28
C GLU A 282 5.82 13.36 0.56
N ASP A 283 5.07 13.90 -0.41
CA ASP A 283 4.27 15.10 -0.22
C ASP A 283 3.25 14.91 0.91
N ILE A 284 2.57 13.75 0.95
CA ILE A 284 1.65 13.41 2.03
C ILE A 284 2.38 13.31 3.37
N ARG A 285 3.59 12.75 3.37
CA ARG A 285 4.41 12.61 4.57
C ARG A 285 4.86 13.94 5.13
N VAL A 286 5.22 14.92 4.30
CA VAL A 286 5.65 16.26 4.72
C VAL A 286 4.48 17.24 4.85
N TYR A 287 3.32 16.93 4.30
CA TYR A 287 2.14 17.79 4.34
C TYR A 287 1.86 18.29 5.76
N SER A 288 1.87 19.58 5.95
CA SER A 288 1.59 20.26 7.21
C SER A 288 0.95 21.62 6.88
N PRO A 289 -0.37 21.74 6.98
CA PRO A 289 -1.03 23.02 6.81
C PRO A 289 -0.60 24.00 7.91
N GLU A 290 -0.59 25.30 7.62
CA GLU A 290 -0.21 26.38 8.54
C GLU A 290 -1.21 26.59 9.70
N ILE A 291 -2.03 25.59 9.99
CA ILE A 291 -3.08 25.65 11.03
C ILE A 291 -2.60 24.86 12.25
N ALA A 292 -2.71 25.47 13.43
CA ALA A 292 -2.49 24.77 14.67
C ALA A 292 -3.64 23.80 14.93
N GLY A 293 -3.31 22.50 15.05
CA GLY A 293 -4.26 21.47 15.47
C GLY A 293 -4.82 20.62 14.32
N GLU A 294 -6.14 20.43 14.35
CA GLU A 294 -6.89 19.59 13.41
C GLU A 294 -7.46 20.42 12.26
N MET A 295 -7.24 19.98 11.03
CA MET A 295 -7.91 20.51 9.84
C MET A 295 -8.93 19.51 9.32
N SER A 296 -10.18 19.95 9.23
CA SER A 296 -11.24 19.10 8.69
C SER A 296 -11.11 18.95 7.18
N PHE A 297 -11.57 17.81 6.65
CA PHE A 297 -11.67 17.59 5.22
C PHE A 297 -12.55 18.66 4.55
N ILE A 298 -12.03 19.30 3.51
CA ILE A 298 -12.76 20.23 2.66
C ILE A 298 -13.02 19.50 1.35
N PRO A 299 -14.28 19.11 1.06
CA PRO A 299 -14.60 18.37 -0.15
C PRO A 299 -14.42 19.21 -1.39
N PRO A 300 -14.18 18.60 -2.57
CA PRO A 300 -14.30 19.24 -3.86
C PRO A 300 -15.69 19.90 -4.05
N VAL A 301 -15.73 21.03 -4.73
CA VAL A 301 -17.00 21.66 -5.08
C VAL A 301 -17.68 20.81 -6.17
N LEU A 302 -18.91 20.36 -5.91
CA LEU A 302 -19.76 19.74 -6.91
C LEU A 302 -20.28 20.84 -7.83
N ASP A 303 -19.61 21.07 -8.97
CA ASP A 303 -20.11 22.00 -9.98
C ASP A 303 -21.31 21.37 -10.71
N MET A 304 -22.49 21.60 -10.14
CA MET A 304 -23.75 21.05 -10.66
C MET A 304 -24.06 21.61 -12.07
N ASN A 305 -23.52 22.76 -12.45
CA ASN A 305 -23.73 23.32 -13.78
C ASN A 305 -22.93 22.53 -14.84
N LYS A 306 -21.68 22.20 -14.56
CA LYS A 306 -20.89 21.30 -15.46
C LYS A 306 -21.44 19.89 -15.53
N ILE A 307 -22.13 19.45 -14.49
CA ILE A 307 -22.85 18.17 -14.47
C ILE A 307 -24.17 18.28 -15.23
N ALA A 308 -24.84 19.44 -15.15
CA ALA A 308 -26.11 19.71 -15.84
C ALA A 308 -25.94 19.95 -17.35
N GLU A 309 -24.83 20.53 -17.80
CA GLU A 309 -24.53 20.67 -19.24
C GLU A 309 -24.46 19.32 -19.98
N LYS A 310 -24.20 18.22 -19.27
CA LYS A 310 -24.32 16.85 -19.79
C LYS A 310 -25.72 16.25 -19.69
N ARG A 311 -26.71 16.96 -19.12
CA ARG A 311 -28.11 16.52 -19.03
C ARG A 311 -28.91 16.64 -20.32
N ASN A 312 -28.30 17.09 -21.41
CA ASN A 312 -28.96 17.06 -22.72
C ASN A 312 -29.19 15.64 -23.27
N ASN A 313 -28.71 14.61 -22.55
CA ASN A 313 -28.97 13.21 -22.93
C ASN A 313 -29.97 12.57 -21.97
N VAL A 314 -31.08 12.13 -22.50
CA VAL A 314 -32.09 11.32 -21.79
C VAL A 314 -31.85 9.84 -22.16
N ARG A 315 -31.87 8.96 -21.18
CA ARG A 315 -31.86 7.52 -21.43
C ARG A 315 -33.25 7.07 -21.84
N VAL A 316 -33.37 6.60 -23.05
CA VAL A 316 -34.58 5.91 -23.53
C VAL A 316 -34.35 4.41 -23.38
N ALA A 317 -35.20 3.74 -22.60
CA ALA A 317 -35.16 2.29 -22.39
C ALA A 317 -36.56 1.70 -22.54
N TYR A 318 -36.67 0.67 -23.34
CA TYR A 318 -37.92 -0.08 -23.56
C TYR A 318 -37.59 -1.53 -23.89
N ASP A 319 -38.52 -2.41 -23.60
CA ASP A 319 -38.40 -3.83 -23.91
C ASP A 319 -39.05 -4.16 -25.26
N VAL A 320 -38.37 -4.94 -26.08
CA VAL A 320 -38.85 -5.41 -27.37
C VAL A 320 -38.73 -6.94 -27.48
N ASN A 321 -39.52 -7.52 -28.36
CA ASN A 321 -39.41 -8.96 -28.63
C ASN A 321 -38.00 -9.31 -29.14
N LYS A 322 -37.36 -10.30 -28.50
CA LYS A 322 -35.98 -10.70 -28.81
C LYS A 322 -35.75 -11.08 -30.26
N LYS A 323 -36.69 -11.85 -30.85
CA LYS A 323 -36.56 -12.27 -32.27
C LYS A 323 -36.59 -11.07 -33.20
N THR A 324 -37.51 -10.12 -32.98
CA THR A 324 -37.62 -8.89 -33.77
C THR A 324 -36.37 -8.02 -33.63
N ALA A 325 -35.82 -7.90 -32.39
CA ALA A 325 -34.59 -7.16 -32.16
C ALA A 325 -33.37 -7.78 -32.86
N GLU A 326 -33.26 -9.10 -32.91
CA GLU A 326 -32.18 -9.80 -33.63
C GLU A 326 -32.25 -9.57 -35.15
N ILE A 327 -33.46 -9.59 -35.72
CA ILE A 327 -33.65 -9.29 -37.13
C ILE A 327 -33.29 -7.84 -37.44
N ALA A 328 -33.78 -6.90 -36.64
CA ALA A 328 -33.49 -5.49 -36.79
C ALA A 328 -32.00 -5.17 -36.65
N LYS A 329 -31.31 -5.82 -35.72
CA LYS A 329 -29.86 -5.68 -35.51
C LYS A 329 -29.05 -6.12 -36.74
N ARG A 330 -29.45 -7.25 -37.40
CA ARG A 330 -28.80 -7.70 -38.62
C ARG A 330 -29.06 -6.74 -39.76
N ASN A 331 -30.32 -6.27 -39.94
CA ASN A 331 -30.67 -5.36 -40.99
C ASN A 331 -30.00 -3.98 -40.85
N ALA A 332 -29.76 -3.53 -39.61
CA ALA A 332 -29.07 -2.29 -39.35
C ALA A 332 -27.52 -2.43 -39.33
N GLU A 333 -26.99 -3.67 -39.54
CA GLU A 333 -25.56 -4.00 -39.56
C GLU A 333 -24.82 -3.53 -38.30
N VAL A 334 -25.46 -3.55 -37.12
CA VAL A 334 -24.86 -3.10 -35.88
C VAL A 334 -24.49 -4.26 -34.94
N SER A 335 -23.46 -4.06 -34.11
CA SER A 335 -22.91 -5.11 -33.26
C SER A 335 -23.63 -5.26 -31.93
N SER A 336 -24.26 -4.21 -31.42
CA SER A 336 -24.91 -4.21 -30.09
C SER A 336 -26.36 -3.75 -30.15
N TYR A 337 -27.18 -4.14 -29.15
CA TYR A 337 -28.54 -3.61 -28.99
C TYR A 337 -28.56 -2.11 -28.65
N LYS A 338 -27.50 -1.59 -28.05
CA LYS A 338 -27.34 -0.16 -27.82
C LYS A 338 -27.19 0.60 -29.12
N ASP A 339 -26.35 0.11 -30.02
CA ASP A 339 -26.16 0.71 -31.35
C ASP A 339 -27.43 0.61 -32.20
N LEU A 340 -28.16 -0.51 -32.08
CA LEU A 340 -29.49 -0.64 -32.71
C LEU A 340 -30.44 0.47 -32.19
N GLY A 341 -30.51 0.68 -30.88
CA GLY A 341 -31.32 1.73 -30.28
C GLY A 341 -30.97 3.12 -30.81
N ILE A 342 -29.66 3.45 -30.85
CA ILE A 342 -29.18 4.73 -31.39
C ILE A 342 -29.53 4.88 -32.87
N THR A 343 -29.30 3.85 -33.65
CA THR A 343 -29.60 3.86 -35.12
C THR A 343 -31.08 4.03 -35.39
N THR A 344 -31.96 3.33 -34.66
CA THR A 344 -33.41 3.44 -34.82
C THR A 344 -33.91 4.82 -34.34
N PHE A 345 -33.34 5.37 -33.26
CA PHE A 345 -33.70 6.70 -32.81
C PHE A 345 -33.28 7.78 -33.83
N ASN A 346 -32.06 7.71 -34.36
CA ASN A 346 -31.58 8.64 -35.37
C ASN A 346 -32.40 8.52 -36.68
N TYR A 347 -32.80 7.31 -37.03
CA TYR A 347 -33.69 7.07 -38.18
C TYR A 347 -35.05 7.76 -37.96
N TYR A 348 -35.66 7.61 -36.79
CA TYR A 348 -36.91 8.27 -36.43
C TYR A 348 -36.81 9.80 -36.51
N ILE A 349 -35.78 10.39 -35.88
CA ILE A 349 -35.52 11.85 -35.92
C ILE A 349 -35.44 12.35 -37.37
N LYS A 350 -34.73 11.61 -38.24
CA LYS A 350 -34.56 11.99 -39.63
C LYS A 350 -35.85 11.85 -40.45
N MET A 351 -36.68 10.86 -40.14
CA MET A 351 -37.93 10.61 -40.88
C MET A 351 -39.04 11.60 -40.51
N GLU A 352 -39.01 12.14 -39.29
CA GLU A 352 -39.99 13.10 -38.76
C GLU A 352 -39.53 14.56 -38.93
N ASP A 353 -38.41 14.81 -39.66
CA ASP A 353 -37.82 16.15 -39.87
C ASP A 353 -37.71 16.95 -38.55
N ILE A 354 -37.29 16.26 -37.47
CA ILE A 354 -37.08 16.92 -36.17
C ILE A 354 -35.77 17.69 -36.23
N ASP A 355 -35.86 19.01 -36.30
CA ASP A 355 -34.70 19.90 -36.15
C ASP A 355 -34.17 19.82 -34.71
N TYR A 356 -32.90 19.47 -34.58
CA TYR A 356 -32.19 19.59 -33.32
C TYR A 356 -31.08 20.64 -33.46
N GLU A 357 -31.17 21.69 -32.67
CA GLU A 357 -30.11 22.69 -32.49
C GLU A 357 -28.84 22.11 -31.84
#